data_886579ef5e3d731622d733623efa1a73
#
_entry.id   886579ef5e3d731622d733623efa1a73
#
_cell.length_a   1.000
_cell.length_b   1.000
_cell.length_c   1.000
_cell.angle_alpha   90.00
_cell.angle_beta   90.00
_cell.angle_gamma   90.00
#
_symmetry.space_group_name_H-M   'P 1'
#
loop_
_entity.id
_entity.type
_entity.pdbx_description
1 polymer ?
#
loop_
_entity_poly.entity_id
_entity_poly.type
_entity_poly.pdbx_seq_one_letter_code
_entity_poly.pdbx_strand_id
1 'polypeptide(L)'
;MGVVILGASLSMNSEEKEDNVVFHITLADPELYTNGIYTNNFTIESGTYFFRFVPNGSSPEMLSIKLSGQNYSFIENFNLKGIPHESETSKYFTWEYQGEKNVTIDSMQEITIVINSNGNVMGSVSVDIIKKKGDESTK
;
A
#
# COMPACT_ATOMS: atom_id res chain seq x y z
N MET A 1 24.60 20.69 -18.69
CA MET A 1 24.00 20.36 -18.51
C MET A 1 23.20 20.10 -18.29
N GLY A 2 23.06 20.36 -18.43
CA GLY A 2 22.07 20.23 -18.21
C GLY A 2 21.45 19.98 -17.90
N VAL A 3 21.45 19.93 -18.00
CA VAL A 3 20.86 19.61 -17.72
C VAL A 3 20.26 19.14 -17.51
N VAL A 4 20.23 19.11 -17.58
CA VAL A 4 19.74 18.59 -17.43
C VAL A 4 19.13 18.27 -17.08
N ILE A 5 18.99 18.56 -17.07
CA ILE A 5 18.51 18.20 -16.76
C ILE A 5 17.60 17.99 -16.86
N LEU A 6 17.43 18.26 -17.45
CA LEU A 6 16.61 18.04 -17.65
C LEU A 6 15.89 17.40 -17.65
N GLY A 7 16.06 17.26 -17.89
CA GLY A 7 15.30 16.58 -18.18
C GLY A 7 14.66 16.04 -17.48
N ALA A 8 14.82 15.90 -17.30
CA ALA A 8 14.25 15.27 -16.63
C ALA A 8 13.16 15.73 -16.13
N SER A 9 12.88 16.40 -16.19
CA SER A 9 11.90 16.73 -15.60
C SER A 9 10.80 16.88 -16.27
N LEU A 10 10.58 16.57 -17.15
CA LEU A 10 9.62 16.78 -17.77
C LEU A 10 8.50 16.22 -17.62
N SER A 11 7.85 15.92 -17.93
CA SER A 11 6.81 15.39 -18.00
C SER A 11 6.38 14.70 -17.13
N MET A 12 6.38 14.62 -16.45
CA MET A 12 6.08 13.93 -15.59
C MET A 12 4.86 13.98 -14.94
N ASN A 13 3.78 14.28 -15.41
CA ASN A 13 2.52 14.33 -14.76
C ASN A 13 2.06 13.05 -14.20
N SER A 14 2.09 12.00 -14.94
CA SER A 14 1.64 10.75 -14.37
C SER A 14 2.62 10.23 -13.39
N GLU A 15 3.84 10.64 -13.53
CA GLU A 15 4.81 10.15 -12.64
C GLU A 15 4.73 10.76 -11.31
N GLU A 16 4.08 11.91 -11.21
CA GLU A 16 3.96 12.52 -9.92
C GLU A 16 3.20 11.67 -8.97
N LYS A 17 2.31 10.83 -9.47
CA LYS A 17 1.59 9.99 -8.58
C LYS A 17 2.49 9.00 -7.90
N GLU A 18 3.49 8.56 -8.60
CA GLU A 18 4.37 7.59 -8.01
C GLU A 18 5.30 8.19 -7.01
N ASP A 19 5.54 9.50 -7.14
CA ASP A 19 6.40 10.16 -6.21
C ASP A 19 5.82 10.24 -4.83
N ASN A 20 4.53 9.96 -4.70
CA ASN A 20 3.89 10.01 -3.40
C ASN A 20 3.91 8.70 -2.65
N VAL A 21 4.48 7.67 -3.24
CA VAL A 21 4.55 6.37 -2.58
C VAL A 21 5.67 6.43 -1.56
N VAL A 22 5.33 6.20 -0.29
CA VAL A 22 6.33 6.24 0.77
C VAL A 22 6.72 4.85 1.24
N PHE A 23 5.97 3.84 0.86
CA PHE A 23 6.30 2.46 1.18
C PHE A 23 5.68 1.55 0.12
N HIS A 24 6.43 0.53 -0.29
CA HIS A 24 5.95 -0.41 -1.29
C HIS A 24 6.54 -1.78 -1.02
N ILE A 25 5.70 -2.81 -1.12
CA ILE A 25 6.17 -4.18 -1.09
C ILE A 25 5.25 -5.02 -1.98
N THR A 26 5.84 -5.91 -2.74
CA THR A 26 5.09 -6.91 -3.47
C THR A 26 5.30 -8.23 -2.74
N LEU A 27 4.24 -8.72 -2.12
CA LEU A 27 4.31 -9.96 -1.35
C LEU A 27 3.99 -11.11 -2.30
N ALA A 28 5.02 -11.62 -2.94
CA ALA A 28 4.84 -12.68 -3.93
C ALA A 28 5.75 -13.86 -3.69
N ASP A 29 6.53 -13.82 -2.60
CA ASP A 29 7.50 -14.87 -2.31
C ASP A 29 7.32 -15.28 -0.87
N PRO A 30 7.07 -16.57 -0.62
CA PRO A 30 6.89 -17.02 0.77
C PRO A 30 8.08 -16.72 1.66
N GLU A 31 9.27 -16.54 1.08
CA GLU A 31 10.44 -16.27 1.89
C GLU A 31 10.43 -14.89 2.50
N LEU A 32 9.56 -14.00 2.02
CA LEU A 32 9.43 -12.70 2.64
C LEU A 32 8.80 -12.77 4.01
N TYR A 33 8.14 -13.87 4.31
CA TYR A 33 7.46 -14.04 5.59
C TYR A 33 8.31 -14.87 6.54
N THR A 34 8.24 -14.51 7.82
CA THR A 34 8.81 -15.33 8.89
C THR A 34 7.65 -15.74 9.77
N ASN A 35 7.39 -17.03 9.85
CA ASN A 35 6.24 -17.55 10.60
C ASN A 35 4.94 -16.90 10.11
N GLY A 36 4.85 -16.67 8.81
CA GLY A 36 3.63 -16.11 8.23
C GLY A 36 3.52 -14.60 8.32
N ILE A 37 4.55 -13.91 8.80
CA ILE A 37 4.49 -12.49 9.06
C ILE A 37 5.65 -11.79 8.35
N TYR A 38 5.32 -10.69 7.67
CA TYR A 38 6.32 -9.82 7.04
C TYR A 38 6.48 -8.58 7.92
N THR A 39 7.72 -8.18 8.16
CA THR A 39 8.02 -7.04 9.00
C THR A 39 9.09 -6.18 8.35
N ASN A 40 8.92 -4.87 8.43
CA ASN A 40 9.91 -3.94 7.92
C ASN A 40 9.75 -2.60 8.65
N ASN A 41 10.75 -1.75 8.50
CA ASN A 41 10.75 -0.42 9.08
C ASN A 41 10.95 0.62 8.00
N PHE A 42 10.32 1.77 8.18
CA PHE A 42 10.56 2.88 7.27
C PHE A 42 10.25 4.17 8.01
N THR A 43 10.82 5.28 7.51
CA THR A 43 10.59 6.58 8.10
C THR A 43 9.49 7.27 7.31
N ILE A 44 8.58 7.93 8.04
CA ILE A 44 7.44 8.58 7.41
C ILE A 44 7.31 9.99 7.99
N GLU A 45 6.97 10.93 7.13
CA GLU A 45 6.79 12.32 7.55
C GLU A 45 5.35 12.53 7.99
N SER A 46 5.09 13.68 8.63
CA SER A 46 3.72 13.99 8.99
C SER A 46 2.89 14.16 7.72
N GLY A 47 1.62 13.82 7.81
CA GLY A 47 0.71 13.96 6.68
C GLY A 47 -0.37 12.92 6.74
N THR A 48 -1.22 12.94 5.72
CA THR A 48 -2.25 11.92 5.58
C THR A 48 -1.89 11.02 4.43
N TYR A 49 -2.13 9.74 4.63
CA TYR A 49 -1.72 8.69 3.70
C TYR A 49 -2.86 7.71 3.52
N PHE A 50 -2.73 6.84 2.54
CA PHE A 50 -3.70 5.76 2.39
C PHE A 50 -3.00 4.53 1.83
N PHE A 51 -3.58 3.37 2.15
CA PHE A 51 -3.11 2.10 1.60
C PHE A 51 -3.71 1.88 0.23
N ARG A 52 -2.89 1.38 -0.68
CA ARG A 52 -3.35 0.93 -1.98
C ARG A 52 -2.89 -0.50 -2.17
N PHE A 53 -3.80 -1.36 -2.60
CA PHE A 53 -3.52 -2.77 -2.81
C PHE A 53 -3.74 -3.13 -4.26
N VAL A 54 -2.96 -4.11 -4.73
CA VAL A 54 -3.19 -4.68 -6.05
C VAL A 54 -3.35 -6.18 -5.85
N PRO A 55 -4.56 -6.63 -5.52
CA PRO A 55 -4.80 -8.04 -5.22
C PRO A 55 -5.28 -8.79 -6.46
N ASN A 56 -5.40 -10.10 -6.28
CA ASN A 56 -6.03 -10.95 -7.27
C ASN A 56 -6.76 -12.04 -6.49
N GLY A 57 -7.36 -12.98 -7.21
CA GLY A 57 -8.17 -13.98 -6.54
C GLY A 57 -7.40 -14.93 -5.65
N SER A 58 -6.08 -14.98 -5.81
CA SER A 58 -5.26 -15.85 -4.95
C SER A 58 -4.68 -15.13 -3.77
N SER A 59 -4.92 -13.82 -3.64
CA SER A 59 -4.36 -13.05 -2.53
C SER A 59 -4.95 -13.54 -1.21
N PRO A 60 -4.29 -13.25 -0.08
CA PRO A 60 -4.84 -13.65 1.21
C PRO A 60 -6.23 -13.10 1.42
N GLU A 61 -7.13 -13.93 1.94
CA GLU A 61 -8.50 -13.50 2.17
C GLU A 61 -8.57 -12.44 3.24
N MET A 62 -7.70 -12.52 4.21
CA MET A 62 -7.59 -11.47 5.21
C MET A 62 -6.13 -11.06 5.31
N LEU A 63 -5.88 -9.79 5.20
CA LEU A 63 -4.54 -9.25 5.30
C LEU A 63 -4.53 -8.29 6.48
N SER A 64 -3.84 -8.68 7.54
CA SER A 64 -3.82 -7.88 8.76
C SER A 64 -2.57 -7.03 8.75
N ILE A 65 -2.74 -5.72 8.90
CA ILE A 65 -1.61 -4.81 8.86
C ILE A 65 -1.58 -3.98 10.12
N LYS A 66 -0.40 -3.90 10.70
CA LYS A 66 -0.17 -3.12 11.89
C LYS A 66 0.96 -2.15 11.61
N LEU A 67 0.75 -0.89 11.98
CA LEU A 67 1.79 0.12 11.93
C LEU A 67 2.06 0.57 13.35
N SER A 68 3.32 0.61 13.75
CA SER A 68 3.70 1.02 15.09
C SER A 68 4.80 2.05 15.02
N GLY A 69 4.62 3.16 15.70
CA GLY A 69 5.64 4.18 15.80
C GLY A 69 5.74 4.65 17.23
N GLN A 70 6.57 5.67 17.42
CA GLN A 70 6.78 6.18 18.73
C GLN A 70 5.49 6.71 19.34
N ASN A 71 4.71 7.41 18.54
CA ASN A 71 3.46 7.99 19.00
C ASN A 71 2.30 7.60 18.12
N TYR A 72 2.36 6.43 17.50
CA TYR A 72 1.34 6.06 16.55
C TYR A 72 1.11 4.57 16.58
N SER A 73 -0.14 4.20 16.41
CA SER A 73 -0.51 2.79 16.35
C SER A 73 -1.72 2.65 15.44
N PHE A 74 -1.68 1.66 14.57
CA PHE A 74 -2.76 1.41 13.63
C PHE A 74 -2.83 -0.10 13.44
N ILE A 75 -4.03 -0.64 13.45
CA ILE A 75 -4.26 -2.05 13.16
C ILE A 75 -5.53 -2.16 12.35
N GLU A 76 -5.44 -2.89 11.26
CA GLU A 76 -6.64 -3.15 10.46
C GLU A 76 -6.54 -4.52 9.84
N ASN A 77 -7.67 -5.19 9.77
CA ASN A 77 -7.79 -6.46 9.07
C ASN A 77 -8.52 -6.18 7.78
N PHE A 78 -7.80 -6.22 6.67
CA PHE A 78 -8.38 -5.96 5.37
C PHE A 78 -8.92 -7.27 4.82
N ASN A 79 -10.14 -7.24 4.34
CA ASN A 79 -10.80 -8.44 3.84
C ASN A 79 -10.91 -8.38 2.33
N LEU A 80 -10.46 -9.43 1.69
CA LEU A 80 -10.49 -9.52 0.23
C LEU A 80 -11.90 -9.75 -0.24
N LYS A 81 -12.33 -8.97 -1.20
CA LYS A 81 -13.67 -9.08 -1.74
C LYS A 81 -13.61 -9.18 -3.24
N GLY A 82 -14.31 -10.18 -3.78
CA GLY A 82 -14.46 -10.32 -5.22
C GLY A 82 -15.72 -9.61 -5.65
N ILE A 83 -15.60 -8.78 -6.67
CA ILE A 83 -16.72 -7.99 -7.17
C ILE A 83 -17.06 -8.51 -8.54
N PRO A 84 -18.27 -9.09 -8.71
CA PRO A 84 -18.61 -9.67 -9.99
C PRO A 84 -18.97 -8.62 -11.02
N HIS A 85 -18.62 -8.91 -12.25
CA HIS A 85 -18.94 -8.06 -13.38
C HIS A 85 -19.47 -8.92 -14.49
N GLU A 86 -20.45 -8.42 -15.21
CA GLU A 86 -20.99 -9.13 -16.35
C GLU A 86 -21.02 -8.23 -17.55
N SER A 87 -20.69 -8.79 -18.67
CA SER A 87 -20.89 -8.13 -19.95
C SER A 87 -21.70 -9.09 -20.80
N GLU A 88 -21.95 -8.69 -22.05
CA GLU A 88 -22.75 -9.54 -22.90
C GLU A 88 -22.08 -10.88 -23.15
N THR A 89 -20.77 -10.91 -23.11
CA THR A 89 -20.06 -12.09 -23.51
C THR A 89 -19.23 -12.74 -22.43
N SER A 90 -19.16 -12.14 -21.23
CA SER A 90 -18.30 -12.73 -20.23
C SER A 90 -18.70 -12.30 -18.83
N LYS A 91 -18.22 -13.08 -17.90
CA LYS A 91 -18.34 -12.75 -16.48
C LYS A 91 -16.93 -12.78 -15.91
N TYR A 92 -16.65 -11.85 -15.02
CA TYR A 92 -15.33 -11.83 -14.39
C TYR A 92 -15.43 -11.12 -13.06
N PHE A 93 -14.36 -11.19 -12.27
CA PHE A 93 -14.30 -10.56 -10.97
C PHE A 93 -13.15 -9.60 -10.93
N THR A 94 -13.36 -8.48 -10.22
CA THR A 94 -12.24 -7.69 -9.77
C THR A 94 -12.11 -7.91 -8.28
N TRP A 95 -10.93 -7.63 -7.74
CA TRP A 95 -10.63 -7.95 -6.34
C TRP A 95 -10.16 -6.71 -5.63
N GLU A 96 -10.62 -6.54 -4.42
CA GLU A 96 -10.17 -5.40 -3.62
C GLU A 96 -10.23 -5.77 -2.16
N TYR A 97 -9.42 -5.09 -1.36
CA TYR A 97 -9.43 -5.25 0.08
C TYR A 97 -10.33 -4.19 0.68
N GLN A 98 -11.13 -4.58 1.64
CA GLN A 98 -12.03 -3.68 2.34
C GLN A 98 -11.55 -3.50 3.76
N GLY A 99 -11.59 -2.26 4.23
CA GLY A 99 -11.15 -1.89 5.55
C GLY A 99 -10.78 -0.43 5.56
N GLU A 100 -10.30 0.05 6.70
CA GLU A 100 -9.90 1.44 6.84
C GLU A 100 -8.54 1.64 6.23
N LYS A 101 -8.46 2.40 5.17
CA LYS A 101 -7.21 2.59 4.45
C LYS A 101 -6.50 3.88 4.79
N ASN A 102 -7.13 4.78 5.51
CA ASN A 102 -6.55 6.10 5.76
C ASN A 102 -5.66 6.09 7.00
N VAL A 103 -4.54 6.76 6.89
CA VAL A 103 -3.53 6.81 7.95
C VAL A 103 -3.11 8.26 8.10
N THR A 104 -3.15 8.78 9.32
CA THR A 104 -2.73 10.15 9.61
C THR A 104 -1.53 10.11 10.55
N ILE A 105 -0.44 10.74 10.13
CA ILE A 105 0.80 10.76 10.90
C ILE A 105 1.01 12.19 11.37
N ASP A 106 1.13 12.36 12.67
CA ASP A 106 1.24 13.70 13.25
C ASP A 106 2.65 14.26 13.18
N SER A 107 3.64 13.41 13.27
CA SER A 107 5.02 13.89 13.25
C SER A 107 5.90 12.84 12.59
N MET A 108 7.03 13.29 12.05
CA MET A 108 7.97 12.38 11.42
C MET A 108 8.45 11.35 12.42
N GLN A 109 8.44 10.08 12.02
CA GLN A 109 8.87 9.02 12.91
C GLN A 109 9.17 7.77 12.11
N GLU A 110 9.83 6.85 12.77
CA GLU A 110 10.07 5.55 12.17
C GLU A 110 8.87 4.66 12.46
N ILE A 111 8.39 3.96 11.45
CA ILE A 111 7.24 3.08 11.57
C ILE A 111 7.70 1.65 11.31
N THR A 112 7.24 0.75 12.16
CA THR A 112 7.39 -0.67 11.90
C THR A 112 6.07 -1.17 11.31
N ILE A 113 6.14 -1.78 10.14
CA ILE A 113 4.96 -2.35 9.51
C ILE A 113 5.03 -3.86 9.65
N VAL A 114 3.92 -4.43 10.07
CA VAL A 114 3.80 -5.89 10.24
C VAL A 114 2.59 -6.31 9.43
N ILE A 115 2.82 -7.23 8.49
CA ILE A 115 1.75 -7.73 7.64
C ILE A 115 1.60 -9.21 7.86
N ASN A 116 0.39 -9.62 8.24
CA ASN A 116 0.09 -11.02 8.50
C ASN A 116 -0.85 -11.50 7.40
N SER A 117 -0.42 -12.51 6.67
CA SER A 117 -1.22 -13.07 5.58
C SER A 117 -2.27 -14.04 6.07
N ASN A 118 -2.29 -14.30 7.38
CA ASN A 118 -3.26 -15.21 8.00
C ASN A 118 -3.24 -16.59 7.35
N GLY A 119 -2.02 -17.06 7.12
CA GLY A 119 -1.82 -18.43 6.65
C GLY A 119 -1.60 -18.56 5.16
N ASN A 120 -1.86 -17.52 4.38
CA ASN A 120 -1.71 -17.64 2.94
C ASN A 120 -0.46 -16.90 2.48
N VAL A 121 0.70 -17.55 2.61
CA VAL A 121 1.95 -16.92 2.18
C VAL A 121 2.23 -17.14 0.70
N MET A 122 1.39 -17.93 0.02
CA MET A 122 1.60 -18.22 -1.39
C MET A 122 0.87 -17.26 -2.30
N GLY A 123 -0.19 -16.61 -1.83
CA GLY A 123 -0.92 -15.67 -2.66
C GLY A 123 -0.19 -14.34 -2.74
N SER A 124 -0.26 -13.68 -3.87
CA SER A 124 0.48 -12.46 -4.06
C SER A 124 -0.41 -11.24 -3.91
N VAL A 125 0.18 -10.15 -3.42
CA VAL A 125 -0.51 -8.88 -3.34
C VAL A 125 0.56 -7.79 -3.22
N SER A 126 0.31 -6.65 -3.86
CA SER A 126 1.16 -5.49 -3.68
C SER A 126 0.51 -4.55 -2.69
N VAL A 127 1.32 -3.98 -1.82
CA VAL A 127 0.85 -3.06 -0.78
C VAL A 127 1.66 -1.78 -0.89
N ASP A 128 0.97 -0.67 -1.05
CA ASP A 128 1.60 0.63 -1.10
C ASP A 128 1.00 1.52 -0.03
N ILE A 129 1.82 2.43 0.51
CA ILE A 129 1.33 3.52 1.34
C ILE A 129 1.65 4.79 0.57
N ILE A 130 0.62 5.59 0.31
CA ILE A 130 0.71 6.72 -0.58
C ILE A 130 0.26 7.98 0.14
N LYS A 131 1.04 9.05 -0.01
CA LYS A 131 0.68 10.32 0.61
C LYS A 131 -0.42 10.98 -0.19
N LYS A 132 -1.42 11.50 0.50
CA LYS A 132 -2.53 12.17 -0.19
C LYS A 132 -2.09 13.54 -0.66
N LYS A 133 -2.41 13.84 -1.90
CA LYS A 133 -2.00 15.09 -2.46
C LYS A 133 -2.75 16.26 -1.90
N GLY A 134 -3.96 16.04 -1.43
CA GLY A 134 -4.73 17.13 -0.91
C GLY A 134 -4.07 17.82 0.26
N ASP A 135 -3.23 17.11 0.99
CA ASP A 135 -2.57 17.72 2.10
C ASP A 135 -1.71 18.87 1.68
N GLU A 136 -1.13 18.76 0.51
CA GLU A 136 -0.23 19.79 0.10
C GLU A 136 -0.94 21.01 -0.35
N SER A 137 -2.09 20.84 -0.90
CA SER A 137 -2.76 21.98 -1.47
C SER A 137 -3.38 22.86 -0.42
N THR A 138 -3.41 22.40 0.80
CA THR A 138 -4.03 23.21 1.80
C THR A 138 -3.10 24.27 2.31
N LYS A 139 -1.93 24.29 1.77
CA LYS A 139 -1.06 25.26 2.27
C LYS A 139 -1.24 26.53 1.78
#